data_cc3c9705dae79f27e2ecf57cdee6afa2
#
_entry.id   cc3c9705dae79f27e2ecf57cdee6afa2
#
_cell.length_a   1.000
_cell.length_b   1.000
_cell.length_c   1.000
_cell.angle_alpha   90.00
_cell.angle_beta   90.00
_cell.angle_gamma   90.00
#
_symmetry.space_group_name_H-M   'P 1'
#
loop_
_entity.id
_entity.type
_entity.pdbx_description
1 polymer ?
#
loop_
_entity_poly.entity_id
_entity_poly.type
_entity_poly.pdbx_seq_one_letter_code
_entity_poly.pdbx_strand_id
1 'polypeptide(L)'
;MSKFVAWIDQRLPVSKFVKNHLSEYYAPKNFNFFYFFGSLALFVFILQIITGIFLTINYKPDAASAFASVEYIMRDVEWGWLIRYMHSTGASFFFIIIYLHMLRALMYGSYKKPRELLWLFGMFIFVLLMAEAFMGYLLPWGQMSYWGAQVIISLFGAIPLIGESLALWIRGDYVISDATLNRFFAFHVIALPLLLFAVIYLSLIHISEPTRPAI
;
A
#
# COMPACT_ATOMS: atom_id res chain seq x y z
N MET A 1 13.36 -2.50 35.26
CA MET A 1 12.12 -2.24 34.53
C MET A 1 11.19 -1.39 35.41
N SER A 2 10.60 -0.29 34.90
CA SER A 2 9.69 0.52 35.72
C SER A 2 8.41 -0.29 36.04
N LYS A 3 7.77 0.00 37.21
CA LYS A 3 6.47 -0.66 37.57
C LYS A 3 5.41 -0.49 36.51
N PHE A 4 5.44 0.60 35.76
CA PHE A 4 4.56 0.89 34.65
C PHE A 4 4.79 -0.05 33.44
N VAL A 5 6.04 -0.27 33.06
CA VAL A 5 6.38 -1.22 31.97
C VAL A 5 6.01 -2.65 32.34
N ALA A 6 6.25 -3.06 33.61
CA ALA A 6 5.83 -4.37 34.07
C ALA A 6 4.30 -4.55 34.07
N TRP A 7 3.55 -3.50 34.38
CA TRP A 7 2.09 -3.51 34.33
C TRP A 7 1.56 -3.67 32.88
N ILE A 8 2.20 -3.00 31.91
CA ILE A 8 1.87 -3.15 30.49
C ILE A 8 2.18 -4.58 30.02
N ASP A 9 3.38 -5.08 30.31
CA ASP A 9 3.84 -6.38 29.84
C ASP A 9 3.02 -7.56 30.35
N GLN A 10 2.41 -7.43 31.52
CA GLN A 10 1.47 -8.45 32.04
C GLN A 10 0.18 -8.56 31.21
N ARG A 11 -0.18 -7.51 30.44
CA ARG A 11 -1.43 -7.42 29.66
C ARG A 11 -1.18 -7.51 28.16
N LEU A 12 -0.11 -6.88 27.72
CA LEU A 12 0.36 -6.85 26.36
C LEU A 12 1.89 -6.99 26.38
N PRO A 13 2.48 -8.12 25.98
CA PRO A 13 3.91 -8.43 26.15
C PRO A 13 4.79 -7.64 25.16
N VAL A 14 4.76 -6.29 25.28
CA VAL A 14 5.48 -5.36 24.38
C VAL A 14 6.98 -5.56 24.48
N SER A 15 7.51 -5.68 25.70
CA SER A 15 8.95 -5.88 25.89
C SER A 15 9.45 -7.18 25.27
N LYS A 16 8.65 -8.26 25.36
CA LYS A 16 8.96 -9.54 24.71
C LYS A 16 8.95 -9.41 23.19
N PHE A 17 7.96 -8.70 22.66
CA PHE A 17 7.88 -8.43 21.21
C PHE A 17 9.09 -7.64 20.72
N VAL A 18 9.43 -6.53 21.39
CA VAL A 18 10.61 -5.70 21.07
C VAL A 18 11.90 -6.51 21.18
N LYS A 19 12.04 -7.32 22.23
CA LYS A 19 13.21 -8.16 22.44
C LYS A 19 13.40 -9.15 21.30
N ASN A 20 12.37 -9.89 20.95
CA ASN A 20 12.44 -10.97 19.95
C ASN A 20 12.54 -10.46 18.51
N HIS A 21 11.95 -9.31 18.19
CA HIS A 21 11.84 -8.83 16.80
C HIS A 21 12.80 -7.69 16.47
N LEU A 22 13.32 -6.97 17.47
CA LEU A 22 14.19 -5.81 17.25
C LEU A 22 15.56 -5.97 17.90
N SER A 23 15.65 -6.23 19.22
CA SER A 23 16.93 -6.18 19.94
C SER A 23 17.73 -7.48 19.89
N GLU A 24 17.06 -8.63 19.86
CA GLU A 24 17.70 -9.95 19.81
C GLU A 24 17.42 -10.66 18.47
N TYR A 25 17.14 -9.89 17.43
CA TYR A 25 16.93 -10.44 16.09
C TYR A 25 18.24 -10.98 15.50
N TYR A 26 18.28 -12.28 15.25
CA TYR A 26 19.42 -12.92 14.60
C TYR A 26 19.47 -12.54 13.12
N ALA A 27 20.45 -11.73 12.75
CA ALA A 27 20.73 -11.43 11.35
C ALA A 27 21.45 -12.63 10.69
N PRO A 28 21.07 -13.01 9.45
CA PRO A 28 21.78 -14.05 8.71
C PRO A 28 23.26 -13.67 8.49
N LYS A 29 24.17 -14.65 8.43
CA LYS A 29 25.60 -14.42 8.18
C LYS A 29 25.90 -13.68 6.87
N ASN A 30 25.03 -13.81 5.87
CA ASN A 30 25.09 -13.13 4.57
C ASN A 30 24.25 -11.85 4.51
N PHE A 31 23.96 -11.24 5.68
CA PHE A 31 23.17 -10.02 5.77
C PHE A 31 23.84 -8.89 4.98
N ASN A 32 23.09 -8.26 4.06
CA ASN A 32 23.57 -7.20 3.21
C ASN A 32 22.43 -6.20 2.90
N PHE A 33 22.73 -5.18 2.13
CA PHE A 33 21.79 -4.10 1.78
C PHE A 33 20.45 -4.60 1.24
N PHE A 34 20.40 -5.69 0.49
CA PHE A 34 19.17 -6.22 -0.09
C PHE A 34 18.15 -6.73 0.96
N TYR A 35 18.58 -6.99 2.19
CA TYR A 35 17.66 -7.42 3.25
C TYR A 35 16.79 -6.27 3.80
N PHE A 36 17.19 -5.01 3.61
CA PHE A 36 16.44 -3.85 4.13
C PHE A 36 15.19 -3.50 3.33
N PHE A 37 15.05 -3.95 2.08
CA PHE A 37 13.92 -3.55 1.24
C PHE A 37 12.57 -3.98 1.78
N GLY A 38 12.46 -5.10 2.49
CA GLY A 38 11.21 -5.53 3.12
C GLY A 38 10.79 -4.60 4.26
N SER A 39 11.69 -4.28 5.18
CA SER A 39 11.41 -3.35 6.29
C SER A 39 11.20 -1.92 5.81
N LEU A 40 11.94 -1.49 4.78
CA LEU A 40 11.76 -0.20 4.16
C LEU A 40 10.40 -0.09 3.45
N ALA A 41 9.94 -1.17 2.78
CA ALA A 41 8.62 -1.22 2.19
C ALA A 41 7.52 -1.06 3.25
N LEU A 42 7.64 -1.74 4.39
CA LEU A 42 6.69 -1.58 5.51
C LEU A 42 6.71 -0.16 6.07
N PHE A 43 7.89 0.43 6.24
CA PHE A 43 8.01 1.82 6.70
C PHE A 43 7.32 2.80 5.75
N VAL A 44 7.56 2.68 4.43
CA VAL A 44 6.92 3.55 3.44
C VAL A 44 5.41 3.29 3.38
N PHE A 45 4.94 2.05 3.53
CA PHE A 45 3.52 1.75 3.62
C PHE A 45 2.84 2.48 4.78
N ILE A 46 3.44 2.45 5.96
CA ILE A 46 2.94 3.19 7.13
C ILE A 46 2.94 4.71 6.85
N LEU A 47 4.00 5.22 6.22
CA LEU A 47 4.07 6.63 5.83
C LEU A 47 2.94 7.01 4.85
N GLN A 48 2.63 6.15 3.88
CA GLN A 48 1.52 6.37 2.95
C GLN A 48 0.17 6.42 3.68
N ILE A 49 -0.07 5.53 4.63
CA ILE A 49 -1.30 5.56 5.44
C ILE A 49 -1.39 6.87 6.23
N ILE A 50 -0.34 7.24 6.95
CA ILE A 50 -0.34 8.46 7.77
C ILE A 50 -0.59 9.71 6.90
N THR A 51 0.18 9.87 5.84
CA THR A 51 0.03 11.02 4.94
C THR A 51 -1.32 11.02 4.24
N GLY A 52 -1.84 9.85 3.86
CA GLY A 52 -3.18 9.69 3.29
C GLY A 52 -4.28 10.14 4.23
N ILE A 53 -4.23 9.76 5.52
CA ILE A 53 -5.19 10.20 6.53
C ILE A 53 -5.19 11.73 6.65
N PHE A 54 -4.01 12.37 6.72
CA PHE A 54 -3.94 13.83 6.76
C PHE A 54 -4.49 14.51 5.51
N LEU A 55 -4.30 13.92 4.32
CA LEU A 55 -4.88 14.46 3.09
C LEU A 55 -6.41 14.37 3.09
N THR A 56 -7.01 13.30 3.62
CA THR A 56 -8.48 13.15 3.67
C THR A 56 -9.17 14.19 4.53
N ILE A 57 -8.47 14.84 5.47
CA ILE A 57 -9.05 15.89 6.33
C ILE A 57 -9.55 17.08 5.48
N ASN A 58 -8.85 17.40 4.39
CA ASN A 58 -9.16 18.57 3.56
C ASN A 58 -9.60 18.20 2.14
N TYR A 59 -9.43 16.95 1.71
CA TYR A 59 -9.83 16.49 0.40
C TYR A 59 -11.35 16.28 0.29
N LYS A 60 -11.94 16.67 -0.84
CA LYS A 60 -13.35 16.50 -1.15
C LYS A 60 -13.54 15.57 -2.34
N PRO A 61 -14.10 14.35 -2.16
CA PRO A 61 -14.30 13.39 -3.25
C PRO A 61 -15.54 13.73 -4.08
N ASP A 62 -15.57 14.88 -4.69
CA ASP A 62 -16.66 15.41 -5.49
C ASP A 62 -16.10 16.00 -6.79
N ALA A 63 -16.67 15.63 -7.93
CA ALA A 63 -16.13 15.98 -9.25
C ALA A 63 -16.01 17.51 -9.49
N ALA A 64 -16.86 18.32 -8.84
CA ALA A 64 -16.82 19.76 -8.96
C ALA A 64 -15.73 20.41 -8.07
N SER A 65 -15.34 19.76 -6.97
CA SER A 65 -14.49 20.36 -5.94
C SER A 65 -13.20 19.61 -5.66
N ALA A 66 -13.02 18.38 -6.17
CA ALA A 66 -11.84 17.56 -5.88
C ALA A 66 -10.54 18.26 -6.26
N PHE A 67 -10.41 18.75 -7.50
CA PHE A 67 -9.22 19.46 -7.95
C PHE A 67 -8.94 20.70 -7.09
N ALA A 68 -9.95 21.51 -6.84
CA ALA A 68 -9.82 22.71 -6.01
C ALA A 68 -9.42 22.37 -4.56
N SER A 69 -9.89 21.25 -4.02
CA SER A 69 -9.49 20.81 -2.67
C SER A 69 -8.02 20.40 -2.61
N VAL A 70 -7.46 19.80 -3.66
CA VAL A 70 -6.02 19.52 -3.76
C VAL A 70 -5.21 20.81 -3.87
N GLU A 71 -5.67 21.78 -4.67
CA GLU A 71 -5.03 23.11 -4.75
C GLU A 71 -5.04 23.82 -3.38
N TYR A 72 -6.17 23.76 -2.66
CA TYR A 72 -6.28 24.27 -1.30
C TYR A 72 -5.28 23.62 -0.34
N ILE A 73 -5.15 22.29 -0.38
CA ILE A 73 -4.15 21.58 0.42
C ILE A 73 -2.73 22.07 0.09
N MET A 74 -2.44 22.27 -1.18
CA MET A 74 -1.10 22.66 -1.64
C MET A 74 -0.72 24.08 -1.30
N ARG A 75 -1.69 25.02 -1.21
CA ARG A 75 -1.43 26.46 -1.14
C ARG A 75 -1.80 27.08 0.21
N ASP A 76 -2.91 26.64 0.82
CA ASP A 76 -3.51 27.34 1.95
C ASP A 76 -3.38 26.54 3.27
N VAL A 77 -3.24 25.20 3.20
CA VAL A 77 -3.04 24.37 4.39
C VAL A 77 -1.57 24.42 4.80
N GLU A 78 -1.30 24.79 6.05
CA GLU A 78 0.07 24.80 6.58
C GLU A 78 0.69 23.40 6.49
N TRP A 79 1.90 23.31 5.89
CA TRP A 79 2.59 22.04 5.57
C TRP A 79 1.84 21.10 4.63
N GLY A 80 0.70 21.49 4.08
CA GLY A 80 -0.12 20.66 3.18
C GLY A 80 0.64 20.21 1.93
N TRP A 81 1.44 21.10 1.33
CA TRP A 81 2.31 20.79 0.20
C TRP A 81 3.31 19.66 0.53
N LEU A 82 3.90 19.69 1.71
CA LEU A 82 4.85 18.66 2.14
C LEU A 82 4.18 17.30 2.27
N ILE A 83 3.05 17.23 2.97
CA ILE A 83 2.26 16.00 3.15
C ILE A 83 1.83 15.45 1.79
N ARG A 84 1.35 16.32 0.90
CA ARG A 84 0.93 15.95 -0.45
C ARG A 84 2.08 15.36 -1.27
N TYR A 85 3.27 15.98 -1.24
CA TYR A 85 4.44 15.44 -1.94
C TYR A 85 4.96 14.17 -1.29
N MET A 86 4.99 14.07 0.03
CA MET A 86 5.35 12.84 0.73
C MET A 86 4.43 11.68 0.32
N HIS A 87 3.14 11.93 0.12
CA HIS A 87 2.19 10.93 -0.33
C HIS A 87 2.43 10.56 -1.80
N SER A 88 2.42 11.51 -2.71
CA SER A 88 2.50 11.25 -4.16
C SER A 88 3.88 10.73 -4.61
N THR A 89 4.97 11.37 -4.17
CA THR A 89 6.33 10.94 -4.47
C THR A 89 6.69 9.68 -3.70
N GLY A 90 6.20 9.58 -2.45
CA GLY A 90 6.32 8.40 -1.63
C GLY A 90 5.70 7.16 -2.26
N ALA A 91 4.57 7.29 -2.96
CA ALA A 91 3.98 6.20 -3.72
C ALA A 91 4.92 5.71 -4.84
N SER A 92 5.55 6.60 -5.59
CA SER A 92 6.54 6.24 -6.61
C SER A 92 7.77 5.56 -5.98
N PHE A 93 8.26 6.09 -4.88
CA PHE A 93 9.37 5.50 -4.14
C PHE A 93 9.03 4.11 -3.59
N PHE A 94 7.78 3.90 -3.16
CA PHE A 94 7.29 2.60 -2.71
C PHE A 94 7.42 1.54 -3.81
N PHE A 95 7.05 1.84 -5.05
CA PHE A 95 7.22 0.91 -6.17
C PHE A 95 8.69 0.59 -6.44
N ILE A 96 9.59 1.57 -6.37
CA ILE A 96 11.05 1.31 -6.50
C ILE A 96 11.51 0.29 -5.45
N ILE A 97 11.11 0.48 -4.20
CA ILE A 97 11.44 -0.43 -3.10
C ILE A 97 10.89 -1.84 -3.34
N ILE A 98 9.62 -1.94 -3.77
CA ILE A 98 8.98 -3.23 -4.04
C ILE A 98 9.67 -3.96 -5.20
N TYR A 99 10.05 -3.26 -6.26
CA TYR A 99 10.83 -3.88 -7.36
C TYR A 99 12.17 -4.43 -6.88
N LEU A 100 12.88 -3.69 -6.04
CA LEU A 100 14.15 -4.16 -5.47
C LEU A 100 13.94 -5.30 -4.47
N HIS A 101 12.85 -5.29 -3.71
CA HIS A 101 12.45 -6.39 -2.83
C HIS A 101 12.15 -7.67 -3.63
N MET A 102 11.42 -7.57 -4.73
CA MET A 102 11.13 -8.69 -5.63
C MET A 102 12.38 -9.18 -6.35
N LEU A 103 13.23 -8.26 -6.84
CA LEU A 103 14.51 -8.59 -7.47
C LEU A 103 15.38 -9.41 -6.52
N ARG A 104 15.47 -8.98 -5.26
CA ARG A 104 16.18 -9.76 -4.22
C ARG A 104 15.62 -11.18 -4.08
N ALA A 105 14.29 -11.34 -4.06
CA ALA A 105 13.68 -12.65 -3.94
C ALA A 105 14.00 -13.57 -5.15
N LEU A 106 14.08 -13.00 -6.35
CA LEU A 106 14.50 -13.71 -7.56
C LEU A 106 15.97 -14.10 -7.50
N MET A 107 16.88 -13.18 -7.15
CA MET A 107 18.32 -13.41 -7.08
C MET A 107 18.69 -14.50 -6.06
N TYR A 108 18.01 -14.53 -4.92
CA TYR A 108 18.25 -15.51 -3.85
C TYR A 108 17.43 -16.79 -3.98
N GLY A 109 16.60 -16.92 -5.03
CA GLY A 109 15.76 -18.08 -5.23
C GLY A 109 14.70 -18.26 -4.13
N SER A 110 14.26 -17.16 -3.48
CA SER A 110 13.34 -17.19 -2.35
C SER A 110 11.91 -17.61 -2.74
N TYR A 111 11.63 -17.78 -4.03
CA TYR A 111 10.37 -18.29 -4.57
C TYR A 111 10.31 -19.82 -4.65
N LYS A 112 11.46 -20.52 -4.39
CA LYS A 112 11.56 -21.98 -4.44
C LYS A 112 11.07 -22.62 -3.13
N LYS A 113 10.81 -23.94 -3.20
CA LYS A 113 10.41 -24.76 -2.03
C LYS A 113 11.28 -24.46 -0.81
N PRO A 114 10.70 -24.35 0.37
CA PRO A 114 9.27 -24.47 0.73
C PRO A 114 8.52 -23.11 0.78
N ARG A 115 8.93 -22.11 -0.02
CA ARG A 115 8.46 -20.71 0.09
C ARG A 115 7.58 -20.24 -1.09
N GLU A 116 7.05 -21.18 -1.88
CA GLU A 116 6.25 -20.85 -3.06
C GLU A 116 5.00 -20.05 -2.68
N LEU A 117 4.35 -20.45 -1.59
CA LEU A 117 3.15 -19.77 -1.12
C LEU A 117 3.45 -18.33 -0.70
N LEU A 118 4.57 -18.09 -0.03
CA LEU A 118 5.02 -16.74 0.34
C LEU A 118 5.23 -15.86 -0.90
N TRP A 119 5.81 -16.42 -1.97
CA TRP A 119 5.97 -15.73 -3.24
C TRP A 119 4.62 -15.37 -3.88
N LEU A 120 3.66 -16.30 -3.91
CA LEU A 120 2.33 -16.06 -4.45
C LEU A 120 1.59 -14.94 -3.69
N PHE A 121 1.67 -14.93 -2.36
CA PHE A 121 1.12 -13.83 -1.55
C PHE A 121 1.83 -12.51 -1.83
N GLY A 122 3.15 -12.51 -2.01
CA GLY A 122 3.90 -11.33 -2.41
C GLY A 122 3.45 -10.78 -3.76
N MET A 123 3.21 -11.63 -4.75
CA MET A 123 2.66 -11.24 -6.05
C MET A 123 1.23 -10.69 -5.93
N PHE A 124 0.41 -11.27 -5.09
CA PHE A 124 -0.94 -10.77 -4.83
C PHE A 124 -0.91 -9.38 -4.17
N ILE A 125 -0.04 -9.17 -3.17
CA ILE A 125 0.19 -7.85 -2.56
C ILE A 125 0.63 -6.83 -3.62
N PHE A 126 1.51 -7.21 -4.53
CA PHE A 126 1.97 -6.34 -5.61
C PHE A 126 0.82 -5.91 -6.54
N VAL A 127 -0.06 -6.84 -6.93
CA VAL A 127 -1.25 -6.52 -7.75
C VAL A 127 -2.21 -5.60 -7.00
N LEU A 128 -2.45 -5.84 -5.71
CA LEU A 128 -3.25 -4.95 -4.86
C LEU A 128 -2.63 -3.55 -4.75
N LEU A 129 -1.31 -3.47 -4.65
CA LEU A 129 -0.61 -2.19 -4.60
C LEU A 129 -0.73 -1.42 -5.92
N MET A 130 -0.70 -2.10 -7.06
CA MET A 130 -0.98 -1.46 -8.36
C MET A 130 -2.41 -0.91 -8.43
N ALA A 131 -3.39 -1.66 -7.95
CA ALA A 131 -4.79 -1.21 -7.88
C ALA A 131 -4.92 0.00 -6.93
N GLU A 132 -4.27 -0.05 -5.77
CA GLU A 132 -4.23 1.05 -4.80
C GLU A 132 -3.67 2.34 -5.40
N ALA A 133 -2.53 2.25 -6.08
CA ALA A 133 -1.90 3.40 -6.72
C ALA A 133 -2.74 3.95 -7.89
N PHE A 134 -3.36 3.08 -8.67
CA PHE A 134 -4.25 3.49 -9.76
C PHE A 134 -5.46 4.28 -9.23
N MET A 135 -6.10 3.78 -8.19
CA MET A 135 -7.26 4.45 -7.60
C MET A 135 -6.86 5.78 -6.96
N GLY A 136 -5.69 5.85 -6.28
CA GLY A 136 -5.15 7.09 -5.74
C GLY A 136 -4.78 8.13 -6.80
N TYR A 137 -4.31 7.68 -7.96
CA TYR A 137 -3.95 8.59 -9.05
C TYR A 137 -5.15 9.33 -9.67
N LEU A 138 -6.34 8.75 -9.61
CA LEU A 138 -7.57 9.42 -10.07
C LEU A 138 -7.97 10.59 -9.16
N LEU A 139 -7.72 10.50 -7.85
CA LEU A 139 -8.27 11.43 -6.85
C LEU A 139 -7.93 12.91 -7.08
N PRO A 140 -6.75 13.31 -7.60
CA PRO A 140 -6.49 14.71 -7.92
C PRO A 140 -7.41 15.32 -8.97
N TRP A 141 -8.12 14.51 -9.73
CA TRP A 141 -9.15 14.88 -10.70
C TRP A 141 -8.66 15.86 -11.78
N GLY A 142 -7.35 15.80 -12.09
CA GLY A 142 -6.76 16.56 -13.20
C GLY A 142 -6.89 15.83 -14.53
N GLN A 143 -6.44 16.47 -15.61
CA GLN A 143 -6.49 15.89 -16.96
C GLN A 143 -5.80 14.52 -17.06
N MET A 144 -4.61 14.40 -16.49
CA MET A 144 -3.87 13.13 -16.51
C MET A 144 -4.59 12.04 -15.68
N SER A 145 -5.19 12.42 -14.55
CA SER A 145 -5.98 11.51 -13.70
C SER A 145 -7.19 10.96 -14.45
N TYR A 146 -7.95 11.84 -15.07
CA TYR A 146 -9.16 11.51 -15.82
C TYR A 146 -8.87 10.60 -17.01
N TRP A 147 -7.94 11.02 -17.89
CA TRP A 147 -7.62 10.25 -19.10
C TRP A 147 -6.85 8.98 -18.79
N GLY A 148 -6.00 8.98 -17.77
CA GLY A 148 -5.34 7.78 -17.27
C GLY A 148 -6.34 6.73 -16.78
N ALA A 149 -7.34 7.14 -16.02
CA ALA A 149 -8.42 6.24 -15.58
C ALA A 149 -9.25 5.72 -16.77
N GLN A 150 -9.56 6.58 -17.73
CA GLN A 150 -10.30 6.19 -18.94
C GLN A 150 -9.56 5.07 -19.71
N VAL A 151 -8.26 5.21 -19.89
CA VAL A 151 -7.45 4.20 -20.60
C VAL A 151 -7.42 2.88 -19.82
N ILE A 152 -7.09 2.94 -18.54
CA ILE A 152 -6.93 1.73 -17.70
C ILE A 152 -8.27 0.98 -17.56
N ILE A 153 -9.39 1.70 -17.31
CA ILE A 153 -10.71 1.06 -17.21
C ILE A 153 -11.12 0.44 -18.57
N SER A 154 -10.77 1.09 -19.69
CA SER A 154 -11.05 0.54 -21.02
C SER A 154 -10.32 -0.78 -21.29
N LEU A 155 -9.14 -1.01 -20.69
CA LEU A 155 -8.44 -2.29 -20.80
C LEU A 155 -9.23 -3.45 -20.17
N PHE A 156 -9.97 -3.20 -19.10
CA PHE A 156 -10.88 -4.21 -18.54
C PHE A 156 -12.02 -4.56 -19.48
N GLY A 157 -12.46 -3.60 -20.31
CA GLY A 157 -13.46 -3.84 -21.35
C GLY A 157 -13.03 -4.85 -22.43
N ALA A 158 -11.72 -5.04 -22.63
CA ALA A 158 -11.18 -6.01 -23.57
C ALA A 158 -11.29 -7.47 -23.10
N ILE A 159 -11.65 -7.73 -21.84
CA ILE A 159 -11.81 -9.10 -21.32
C ILE A 159 -13.05 -9.75 -21.99
N PRO A 160 -12.88 -10.93 -22.64
CA PRO A 160 -13.99 -11.59 -23.29
C PRO A 160 -15.15 -11.89 -22.32
N LEU A 161 -16.39 -11.79 -22.78
CA LEU A 161 -17.65 -12.11 -22.10
C LEU A 161 -18.06 -11.16 -20.98
N ILE A 162 -17.14 -10.69 -20.14
CA ILE A 162 -17.46 -9.90 -18.94
C ILE A 162 -16.91 -8.47 -18.99
N GLY A 163 -16.06 -8.14 -19.95
CA GLY A 163 -15.26 -6.91 -19.94
C GLY A 163 -16.09 -5.63 -19.91
N GLU A 164 -17.12 -5.51 -20.76
CA GLU A 164 -17.96 -4.33 -20.78
C GLU A 164 -18.73 -4.12 -19.46
N SER A 165 -19.32 -5.19 -18.92
CA SER A 165 -20.02 -5.15 -17.64
C SER A 165 -19.08 -4.82 -16.49
N LEU A 166 -17.86 -5.37 -16.52
CA LEU A 166 -16.83 -5.08 -15.53
C LEU A 166 -16.34 -3.63 -15.61
N ALA A 167 -16.07 -3.13 -16.80
CA ALA A 167 -15.67 -1.74 -17.01
C ALA A 167 -16.76 -0.76 -16.55
N LEU A 168 -18.03 -1.05 -16.85
CA LEU A 168 -19.17 -0.27 -16.38
C LEU A 168 -19.28 -0.31 -14.84
N TRP A 169 -19.10 -1.50 -14.25
CA TRP A 169 -19.12 -1.65 -12.79
C TRP A 169 -17.99 -0.89 -12.12
N ILE A 170 -16.74 -0.97 -12.63
CA ILE A 170 -15.58 -0.24 -12.10
C ILE A 170 -15.83 1.27 -12.19
N ARG A 171 -16.29 1.75 -13.34
CA ARG A 171 -16.55 3.17 -13.59
C ARG A 171 -17.73 3.70 -12.78
N GLY A 172 -18.76 2.89 -12.64
CA GLY A 172 -19.99 3.24 -11.96
C GLY A 172 -20.96 4.09 -12.76
N ASP A 173 -20.59 4.40 -13.99
CA ASP A 173 -21.34 5.18 -14.95
C ASP A 173 -20.86 4.82 -16.36
N TYR A 174 -21.54 5.31 -17.41
CA TYR A 174 -21.11 5.16 -18.80
C TYR A 174 -19.82 5.92 -19.14
N VAL A 175 -19.55 7.01 -18.40
CA VAL A 175 -18.35 7.83 -18.52
C VAL A 175 -17.63 7.92 -17.16
N ILE A 176 -16.40 8.39 -17.15
CA ILE A 176 -15.69 8.76 -15.90
C ILE A 176 -16.43 9.94 -15.30
N SER A 177 -17.00 9.77 -14.12
CA SER A 177 -17.89 10.74 -13.49
C SER A 177 -17.65 10.81 -11.97
N ASP A 178 -18.48 11.58 -11.29
CA ASP A 178 -18.52 11.66 -9.84
C ASP A 178 -18.67 10.27 -9.18
N ALA A 179 -19.48 9.39 -9.78
CA ALA A 179 -19.64 8.01 -9.31
C ALA A 179 -18.29 7.25 -9.32
N THR A 180 -17.46 7.45 -10.35
CA THR A 180 -16.13 6.85 -10.43
C THR A 180 -15.21 7.40 -9.33
N LEU A 181 -15.22 8.71 -9.14
CA LEU A 181 -14.40 9.38 -8.14
C LEU A 181 -14.74 8.91 -6.72
N ASN A 182 -16.02 8.86 -6.37
CA ASN A 182 -16.46 8.38 -5.05
C ASN A 182 -16.10 6.92 -4.79
N ARG A 183 -16.27 6.03 -5.78
CA ARG A 183 -15.88 4.63 -5.66
C ARG A 183 -14.38 4.49 -5.43
N PHE A 184 -13.58 5.18 -6.23
CA PHE A 184 -12.12 5.11 -6.14
C PHE A 184 -11.61 5.71 -4.83
N PHE A 185 -12.24 6.76 -4.35
CA PHE A 185 -11.95 7.30 -3.02
C PHE A 185 -12.22 6.28 -1.91
N ALA A 186 -13.39 5.65 -1.92
CA ALA A 186 -13.74 4.63 -0.92
C ALA A 186 -12.79 3.42 -0.95
N PHE A 187 -12.44 2.94 -2.14
CA PHE A 187 -11.50 1.84 -2.29
C PHE A 187 -10.09 2.21 -1.86
N HIS A 188 -9.58 3.37 -2.30
CA HIS A 188 -8.23 3.84 -1.98
C HIS A 188 -8.05 4.18 -0.49
N VAL A 189 -9.03 4.78 0.15
CA VAL A 189 -8.87 5.24 1.55
C VAL A 189 -9.17 4.14 2.56
N ILE A 190 -10.06 3.20 2.23
CA ILE A 190 -10.55 2.21 3.19
C ILE A 190 -10.27 0.78 2.73
N ALA A 191 -10.87 0.35 1.62
CA ALA A 191 -10.96 -1.06 1.30
C ALA A 191 -9.61 -1.69 0.94
N LEU A 192 -8.86 -1.08 0.06
CA LEU A 192 -7.56 -1.61 -0.37
C LEU A 192 -6.47 -1.50 0.71
N PRO A 193 -6.33 -0.39 1.46
CA PRO A 193 -5.38 -0.35 2.57
C PRO A 193 -5.67 -1.38 3.65
N LEU A 194 -6.93 -1.62 4.00
CA LEU A 194 -7.31 -2.67 4.95
C LEU A 194 -7.00 -4.07 4.40
N LEU A 195 -7.30 -4.32 3.13
CA LEU A 195 -7.00 -5.59 2.50
C LEU A 195 -5.49 -5.83 2.40
N LEU A 196 -4.72 -4.81 2.01
CA LEU A 196 -3.25 -4.87 2.00
C LEU A 196 -2.70 -5.18 3.38
N PHE A 197 -3.17 -4.49 4.41
CA PHE A 197 -2.76 -4.74 5.78
C PHE A 197 -3.07 -6.17 6.21
N ALA A 198 -4.26 -6.67 5.94
CA ALA A 198 -4.67 -8.04 6.28
C ALA A 198 -3.80 -9.09 5.57
N VAL A 199 -3.50 -8.91 4.27
CA VAL A 199 -2.67 -9.84 3.50
C VAL A 199 -1.20 -9.78 3.92
N ILE A 200 -0.67 -8.59 4.21
CA ILE A 200 0.70 -8.41 4.76
C ILE A 200 0.80 -9.10 6.11
N TYR A 201 -0.17 -8.90 7.00
CA TYR A 201 -0.22 -9.55 8.31
C TYR A 201 -0.23 -11.08 8.17
N LEU A 202 -1.08 -11.61 7.30
CA LEU A 202 -1.16 -13.05 7.02
C LEU A 202 0.18 -13.59 6.47
N SER A 203 0.80 -12.87 5.54
CA SER A 203 2.09 -13.25 4.94
C SER A 203 3.23 -13.25 5.98
N LEU A 204 3.29 -12.25 6.84
CA LEU A 204 4.37 -12.14 7.82
C LEU A 204 4.23 -13.13 8.97
N ILE A 205 3.04 -13.29 9.54
CA ILE A 205 2.84 -14.03 10.79
C ILE A 205 2.53 -15.50 10.53
N HIS A 206 1.64 -15.79 9.58
CA HIS A 206 1.16 -17.17 9.38
C HIS A 206 1.95 -17.95 8.34
N ILE A 207 2.61 -17.31 7.39
CA ILE A 207 3.30 -17.99 6.29
C ILE A 207 4.80 -17.93 6.42
N SER A 208 5.38 -16.76 6.77
CA SER A 208 6.83 -16.60 6.84
C SER A 208 7.45 -17.14 8.13
N GLU A 209 6.78 -17.06 9.26
CA GLU A 209 7.25 -17.57 10.54
C GLU A 209 7.46 -19.10 10.53
N PRO A 210 6.48 -19.93 10.10
CA PRO A 210 6.65 -21.39 10.05
C PRO A 210 7.69 -21.87 9.03
N THR A 211 7.99 -21.05 8.01
CA THR A 211 8.97 -21.40 6.96
C THR A 211 10.38 -20.88 7.24
N ARG A 212 10.57 -20.18 8.36
CA ARG A 212 11.91 -19.76 8.80
C ARG A 212 12.74 -20.97 9.17
N PRO A 213 13.96 -21.15 8.60
CA PRO A 213 14.84 -22.20 9.09
C PRO A 213 15.14 -21.97 10.57
N ALA A 214 14.99 -23.01 11.38
CA ALA A 214 15.56 -23.01 12.73
C ALA A 214 17.09 -22.85 12.54
N ILE A 215 17.62 -21.74 12.99
CA ILE A 215 19.06 -21.44 12.96
C ILE A 215 19.70 -22.04 14.20
#